data_4fd6516baee5d2e3279bf6a3fec83a15
#
_entry.id   4fd6516baee5d2e3279bf6a3fec83a15
#
_cell.length_a   1.000
_cell.length_b   1.000
_cell.length_c   1.000
_cell.angle_alpha   90.00
_cell.angle_beta   90.00
_cell.angle_gamma   90.00
#
_symmetry.space_group_name_H-M   'P 1'
#
loop_
_entity.id
_entity.type
_entity.pdbx_description
1 polymer ?
#
loop_
_entity_poly.entity_id
_entity_poly.type
_entity_poly.pdbx_seq_one_letter_code
_entity_poly.pdbx_strand_id
1 'polypeptide(L)'
;DGGSSFYDFGEHADLSGRPVHVGLARHIGRNPQDPNLLLFSHCIGRNRLIPGGTDMTIYASADDGESWSTSKLVDPRPCRYSDLAVTRNGTILCIYTVGEIRDSEKISVARFNVEWMLA
;
A
#
# COMPACT_ATOMS: atom_id res chain seq x y z
N ASP A 1 8.26 -14.87 -18.19
CA ASP A 1 8.34 -14.39 -19.57
C ASP A 1 8.70 -12.90 -19.71
N GLY A 2 8.98 -12.23 -18.57
CA GLY A 2 9.36 -10.82 -18.54
C GLY A 2 8.23 -9.85 -18.92
N GLY A 3 6.99 -10.26 -18.75
CA GLY A 3 5.82 -9.44 -19.09
C GLY A 3 5.40 -9.55 -20.56
N SER A 4 5.84 -10.59 -21.26
CA SER A 4 5.41 -10.84 -22.65
C SER A 4 3.96 -11.30 -22.75
N SER A 5 3.42 -11.86 -21.65
CA SER A 5 2.01 -12.24 -21.54
C SER A 5 1.46 -11.95 -20.15
N PHE A 6 0.16 -11.75 -20.07
CA PHE A 6 -0.60 -11.56 -18.86
C PHE A 6 -1.80 -12.51 -18.89
N TYR A 7 -2.12 -13.09 -17.76
CA TYR A 7 -3.24 -14.03 -17.59
C TYR A 7 -3.92 -13.80 -16.25
N ASP A 8 -5.04 -14.45 -16.03
CA ASP A 8 -5.79 -14.39 -14.78
C ASP A 8 -6.22 -12.97 -14.37
N PHE A 9 -6.82 -12.25 -15.35
CA PHE A 9 -7.34 -10.92 -15.11
C PHE A 9 -8.59 -11.00 -14.23
N GLY A 10 -8.62 -10.18 -13.18
CA GLY A 10 -9.77 -10.12 -12.28
C GLY A 10 -9.66 -9.01 -11.25
N GLU A 11 -10.73 -8.84 -10.48
CA GLU A 11 -10.77 -7.98 -9.31
C GLU A 11 -10.44 -8.80 -8.07
N HIS A 12 -9.57 -8.26 -7.20
CA HIS A 12 -9.23 -8.92 -5.95
C HIS A 12 -10.18 -8.46 -4.83
N ALA A 13 -10.86 -9.42 -4.18
CA ALA A 13 -11.89 -9.13 -3.18
C ALA A 13 -11.34 -8.39 -1.93
N ASP A 14 -10.09 -8.66 -1.54
CA ASP A 14 -9.46 -8.05 -0.37
C ASP A 14 -8.99 -6.61 -0.63
N LEU A 15 -8.82 -6.22 -1.90
CA LEU A 15 -8.32 -4.92 -2.31
C LEU A 15 -9.45 -4.07 -2.86
N SER A 16 -10.12 -3.32 -1.99
CA SER A 16 -11.20 -2.43 -2.38
C SER A 16 -10.81 -0.97 -2.17
N GLY A 17 -11.39 -0.07 -2.93
CA GLY A 17 -11.14 1.36 -2.81
C GLY A 17 -11.58 2.14 -4.04
N ARG A 18 -11.08 3.37 -4.17
CA ARG A 18 -11.32 4.21 -5.35
C ARG A 18 -10.25 3.97 -6.42
N PRO A 19 -10.58 4.15 -7.70
CA PRO A 19 -9.62 4.00 -8.79
C PRO A 19 -8.65 5.21 -8.81
N VAL A 20 -7.65 5.19 -7.96
CA VAL A 20 -6.57 6.19 -7.87
C VAL A 20 -5.22 5.49 -8.01
N HIS A 21 -4.16 6.25 -8.17
CA HIS A 21 -2.81 5.68 -8.20
C HIS A 21 -2.47 5.03 -6.86
N VAL A 22 -1.98 3.82 -6.92
CA VAL A 22 -1.62 2.96 -5.79
C VAL A 22 -0.14 2.58 -5.89
N GLY A 23 0.46 2.23 -4.76
CA GLY A 23 1.82 1.69 -4.72
C GLY A 23 1.79 0.16 -4.62
N LEU A 24 2.72 -0.48 -5.33
CA LEU A 24 2.98 -1.91 -5.21
C LEU A 24 4.49 -2.12 -5.11
N ALA A 25 4.95 -2.77 -4.05
CA ALA A 25 6.36 -3.05 -3.84
C ALA A 25 6.57 -4.43 -3.23
N ARG A 26 7.74 -5.03 -3.49
CA ARG A 26 8.14 -6.28 -2.87
C ARG A 26 9.19 -6.02 -1.81
N HIS A 27 8.94 -6.51 -0.60
CA HIS A 27 9.92 -6.69 0.45
C HIS A 27 10.51 -8.11 0.31
N ILE A 28 11.82 -8.20 0.20
CA ILE A 28 12.55 -9.48 0.18
C ILE A 28 13.18 -9.65 1.55
N GLY A 29 12.81 -10.72 2.24
CA GLY A 29 13.34 -11.08 3.55
C GLY A 29 14.85 -11.35 3.47
N ARG A 30 15.57 -10.91 4.49
CA ARG A 30 17.03 -11.03 4.58
C ARG A 30 17.50 -12.25 5.36
N ASN A 31 16.60 -12.92 6.03
CA ASN A 31 16.83 -14.12 6.82
C ASN A 31 15.52 -14.90 7.02
N PRO A 32 15.53 -16.13 7.54
CA PRO A 32 14.32 -16.95 7.68
C PRO A 32 13.20 -16.36 8.56
N GLN A 33 13.51 -15.39 9.43
CA GLN A 33 12.53 -14.73 10.29
C GLN A 33 11.98 -13.43 9.67
N ASP A 34 12.55 -12.98 8.55
CA ASP A 34 12.16 -11.78 7.82
C ASP A 34 11.42 -12.21 6.55
N PRO A 35 10.08 -12.20 6.52
CA PRO A 35 9.33 -12.81 5.43
C PRO A 35 9.41 -12.01 4.14
N ASN A 36 9.26 -12.68 3.02
CA ASN A 36 8.96 -12.03 1.75
C ASN A 36 7.52 -11.52 1.79
N LEU A 37 7.32 -10.26 1.46
CA LEU A 37 5.98 -9.66 1.41
C LEU A 37 5.79 -8.91 0.10
N LEU A 38 4.62 -9.05 -0.48
CA LEU A 38 4.10 -8.11 -1.45
C LEU A 38 3.32 -7.04 -0.69
N LEU A 39 3.60 -5.76 -0.95
CA LEU A 39 3.02 -4.62 -0.25
C LEU A 39 2.19 -3.78 -1.22
N PHE A 40 1.03 -3.35 -0.77
CA PHE A 40 0.11 -2.53 -1.55
C PHE A 40 -0.38 -1.34 -0.73
N SER A 41 -0.29 -0.12 -1.26
CA SER A 41 -0.76 1.10 -0.59
C SER A 41 -1.98 1.68 -1.28
N HIS A 42 -3.00 2.05 -0.50
CA HIS A 42 -4.23 2.60 -1.04
C HIS A 42 -4.98 3.45 -0.02
N CYS A 43 -5.69 4.50 -0.49
CA CYS A 43 -6.71 5.21 0.27
C CYS A 43 -8.02 4.44 0.21
N ILE A 44 -8.42 3.80 1.30
CA ILE A 44 -9.56 2.88 1.34
C ILE A 44 -10.86 3.51 1.84
N GLY A 45 -10.76 4.59 2.62
CA GLY A 45 -11.92 5.27 3.17
C GLY A 45 -12.71 6.01 2.09
N ARG A 46 -14.04 5.96 2.21
CA ARG A 46 -14.96 6.59 1.27
C ARG A 46 -15.59 7.82 1.89
N ASN A 47 -15.30 8.98 1.32
CA ASN A 47 -16.00 10.21 1.62
C ASN A 47 -16.48 10.86 0.31
N ARG A 48 -17.77 11.14 0.19
CA ARG A 48 -18.36 11.70 -1.04
C ARG A 48 -17.84 13.11 -1.37
N LEU A 49 -17.35 13.82 -0.37
CA LEU A 49 -16.81 15.17 -0.52
C LEU A 49 -15.31 15.20 -0.85
N ILE A 50 -14.64 14.03 -0.76
CA ILE A 50 -13.21 13.89 -0.99
C ILE A 50 -13.00 12.94 -2.17
N PRO A 51 -12.62 13.44 -3.36
CA PRO A 51 -12.48 12.60 -4.57
C PRO A 51 -11.51 11.43 -4.43
N GLY A 52 -10.40 11.61 -3.73
CA GLY A 52 -9.43 10.52 -3.47
C GLY A 52 -9.92 9.53 -2.44
N GLY A 53 -10.38 10.02 -1.31
CA GLY A 53 -10.79 9.23 -0.15
C GLY A 53 -10.05 9.62 1.12
N THR A 54 -10.06 8.73 2.09
CA THR A 54 -9.36 8.85 3.38
C THR A 54 -8.63 7.54 3.69
N ASP A 55 -7.97 7.47 4.83
CA ASP A 55 -7.44 6.23 5.40
C ASP A 55 -6.36 5.57 4.51
N MET A 56 -5.21 6.24 4.38
CA MET A 56 -4.04 5.65 3.73
C MET A 56 -3.65 4.37 4.46
N THR A 57 -3.80 3.25 3.79
CA THR A 57 -3.61 1.91 4.35
C THR A 57 -2.60 1.14 3.53
N ILE A 58 -1.76 0.38 4.22
CA ILE A 58 -0.85 -0.58 3.60
C ILE A 58 -1.40 -1.97 3.84
N TYR A 59 -1.49 -2.75 2.78
CA TYR A 59 -1.78 -4.18 2.80
C TYR A 59 -0.51 -4.98 2.58
N ALA A 60 -0.43 -6.16 3.16
CA ALA A 60 0.64 -7.11 2.94
C ALA A 60 0.10 -8.50 2.59
N SER A 61 0.72 -9.09 1.60
CA SER A 61 0.52 -10.48 1.18
C SER A 61 1.81 -11.27 1.40
N ALA A 62 1.70 -12.45 2.00
CA ALA A 62 2.82 -13.38 2.19
C ALA A 62 2.78 -14.56 1.18
N ASP A 63 1.82 -14.57 0.26
CA ASP A 63 1.54 -15.62 -0.71
C ASP A 63 1.48 -15.08 -2.15
N ASP A 64 2.34 -14.10 -2.45
CA ASP A 64 2.50 -13.50 -3.79
C ASP A 64 1.22 -12.87 -4.37
N GLY A 65 0.32 -12.38 -3.50
CA GLY A 65 -0.88 -11.66 -3.89
C GLY A 65 -2.16 -12.51 -3.93
N GLU A 66 -2.08 -13.78 -3.55
CA GLU A 66 -3.25 -14.67 -3.47
C GLU A 66 -4.22 -14.21 -2.36
N SER A 67 -3.68 -13.72 -1.25
CA SER A 67 -4.47 -13.12 -0.17
C SER A 67 -3.77 -11.89 0.43
N TRP A 68 -4.57 -10.95 0.98
CA TRP A 68 -4.12 -9.70 1.58
C TRP A 68 -4.68 -9.54 2.99
N SER A 69 -4.37 -10.52 3.84
CA SER A 69 -4.96 -10.66 5.17
C SER A 69 -4.43 -9.68 6.22
N THR A 70 -3.29 -9.07 5.98
CA THR A 70 -2.66 -8.10 6.88
C THR A 70 -2.80 -6.69 6.33
N SER A 71 -3.26 -5.77 7.17
CA SER A 71 -3.33 -4.34 6.80
C SER A 71 -3.01 -3.43 7.99
N LYS A 72 -2.46 -2.25 7.70
CA LYS A 72 -2.15 -1.22 8.68
C LYS A 72 -2.58 0.15 8.18
N LEU A 73 -3.35 0.85 8.99
CA LEU A 73 -3.65 2.26 8.78
C LEU A 73 -2.41 3.12 9.06
N VAL A 74 -2.01 3.90 8.06
CA VAL A 74 -0.87 4.83 8.15
C VAL A 74 -1.35 6.23 8.54
N ASP A 75 -2.42 6.70 7.89
CA ASP A 75 -2.91 8.07 8.05
C ASP A 75 -4.43 8.11 7.81
N PRO A 76 -5.25 8.55 8.80
CA PRO A 76 -6.70 8.60 8.63
C PRO A 76 -7.20 9.80 7.84
N ARG A 77 -6.33 10.77 7.53
CA ARG A 77 -6.71 12.01 6.86
C ARG A 77 -7.08 11.80 5.39
N PRO A 78 -7.69 12.83 4.75
CA PRO A 78 -7.90 12.82 3.32
C PRO A 78 -6.61 12.53 2.55
N CYS A 79 -6.66 11.55 1.63
CA CYS A 79 -5.52 11.12 0.83
C CYS A 79 -5.95 10.68 -0.57
N ARG A 80 -4.99 10.53 -1.49
CA ARG A 80 -5.33 10.17 -2.87
C ARG A 80 -4.32 9.24 -3.52
N TYR A 81 -3.14 9.73 -3.86
CA TYR A 81 -2.13 8.98 -4.58
C TYR A 81 -1.07 8.46 -3.63
N SER A 82 -0.53 7.30 -3.93
CA SER A 82 0.56 6.71 -3.16
C SER A 82 1.50 5.91 -4.01
N ASP A 83 2.69 5.72 -3.51
CA ASP A 83 3.68 4.79 -4.04
C ASP A 83 4.52 4.20 -2.92
N LEU A 84 5.14 3.06 -3.17
CA LEU A 84 5.92 2.29 -2.21
C LEU A 84 7.34 2.05 -2.72
N ALA A 85 8.28 2.11 -1.81
CA ALA A 85 9.65 1.68 -2.06
C ALA A 85 10.19 0.90 -0.87
N VAL A 86 11.06 -0.07 -1.13
CA VAL A 86 11.78 -0.83 -0.11
C VAL A 86 13.28 -0.59 -0.30
N THR A 87 13.92 -0.11 0.76
CA THR A 87 15.37 0.16 0.74
C THR A 87 16.17 -1.15 0.95
N ARG A 88 17.46 -1.11 0.65
CA ARG A 88 18.35 -2.29 0.84
C ARG A 88 18.36 -2.84 2.26
N ASN A 89 18.17 -2.00 3.26
CA ASN A 89 18.14 -2.43 4.67
C ASN A 89 16.75 -2.86 5.14
N GLY A 90 15.78 -3.03 4.23
CA GLY A 90 14.43 -3.49 4.53
C GLY A 90 13.49 -2.42 5.07
N THR A 91 13.90 -1.15 5.11
CA THR A 91 12.98 -0.06 5.45
C THR A 91 11.96 0.12 4.33
N ILE A 92 10.70 0.22 4.68
CA ILE A 92 9.58 0.47 3.76
C ILE A 92 9.24 1.95 3.82
N LEU A 93 9.12 2.56 2.66
CA LEU A 93 8.72 3.95 2.48
C LEU A 93 7.41 3.99 1.72
N CYS A 94 6.43 4.74 2.25
CA CYS A 94 5.18 5.05 1.54
C CYS A 94 5.13 6.56 1.34
N ILE A 95 5.20 7.02 0.09
CA ILE A 95 4.95 8.43 -0.27
C ILE A 95 3.49 8.56 -0.67
N TYR A 96 2.81 9.61 -0.20
CA TYR A 96 1.40 9.81 -0.50
C TYR A 96 0.98 11.27 -0.41
N THR A 97 -0.07 11.64 -1.16
CA THR A 97 -0.72 12.94 -1.02
C THR A 97 -1.72 12.90 0.13
N VAL A 98 -1.77 13.97 0.92
CA VAL A 98 -2.59 14.05 2.12
C VAL A 98 -2.97 15.51 2.41
N GLY A 99 -4.05 15.71 3.16
CA GLY A 99 -4.45 17.03 3.64
C GLY A 99 -5.35 16.96 4.84
N GLU A 100 -5.72 18.12 5.38
CA GLU A 100 -6.68 18.23 6.49
C GLU A 100 -8.14 18.31 5.96
N ILE A 101 -8.32 18.98 4.83
CA ILE A 101 -9.63 19.19 4.20
C ILE A 101 -9.70 18.51 2.84
N ARG A 102 -8.62 18.56 2.05
CA ARG A 102 -8.51 17.98 0.71
C ARG A 102 -7.49 16.85 0.69
N ASP A 103 -7.60 15.98 -0.28
CA ASP A 103 -6.76 14.78 -0.44
C ASP A 103 -5.36 15.05 -1.01
N SER A 104 -5.02 16.27 -1.34
CA SER A 104 -3.78 16.63 -2.04
C SER A 104 -3.22 18.01 -1.66
N GLU A 105 -3.26 18.37 -0.38
CA GLU A 105 -2.71 19.65 0.10
C GLU A 105 -1.20 19.60 0.29
N LYS A 106 -0.65 18.42 0.58
CA LYS A 106 0.78 18.20 0.83
C LYS A 106 1.17 16.76 0.47
N ILE A 107 2.48 16.52 0.42
CA ILE A 107 3.06 15.19 0.27
C ILE A 107 3.67 14.77 1.60
N SER A 108 3.38 13.56 2.02
CA SER A 108 3.95 12.94 3.22
C SER A 108 4.68 11.64 2.88
N VAL A 109 5.64 11.29 3.72
CA VAL A 109 6.34 10.01 3.64
C VAL A 109 6.21 9.30 4.98
N ALA A 110 5.58 8.15 4.98
CA ALA A 110 5.62 7.22 6.11
C ALA A 110 6.83 6.30 5.96
N ARG A 111 7.49 6.02 7.09
CA ARG A 111 8.65 5.13 7.15
C ARG A 111 8.42 4.09 8.24
N PHE A 112 8.51 2.81 7.88
CA PHE A 112 8.26 1.70 8.77
C PHE A 112 9.06 0.45 8.36
N ASN A 113 8.92 -0.63 9.11
CA ASN A 113 9.58 -1.91 8.88
C ASN A 113 8.57 -3.05 8.90
N VAL A 114 9.03 -4.27 8.62
CA VAL A 114 8.19 -5.47 8.59
C VAL A 114 7.61 -5.79 9.98
N GLU A 115 8.37 -5.58 11.04
CA GLU A 115 7.91 -5.81 12.41
C GLU A 115 6.69 -4.95 12.75
N TRP A 116 6.70 -3.68 12.35
CA TRP A 116 5.53 -2.80 12.49
C TRP A 116 4.36 -3.29 11.63
N MET A 117 4.64 -3.73 10.41
CA MET A 117 3.60 -4.20 9.48
C MET A 117 2.89 -5.44 10.01
N LEU A 118 3.61 -6.34 10.65
CA LEU A 118 3.09 -7.63 11.13
C LEU A 118 2.65 -7.64 12.60
N ALA A 119 2.92 -6.57 13.33
CA ALA A 119 2.60 -6.48 14.77
C ALA A 119 1.10 -6.48 15.07
#